data_231e5499e79621f8efe829a03739b917
#
_entry.id   231e5499e79621f8efe829a03739b917
#
_cell.length_a   1.000
_cell.length_b   1.000
_cell.length_c   1.000
_cell.angle_alpha   90.00
_cell.angle_beta   90.00
_cell.angle_gamma   90.00
#
_symmetry.space_group_name_H-M   'P 1'
#
loop_
_entity.id
_entity.type
_entity.pdbx_description
1 polymer ?
#
loop_
_entity_poly.entity_id
_entity_poly.type
_entity_poly.pdbx_seq_one_letter_code
_entity_poly.pdbx_strand_id
1 'polypeptide(L)'
;MIPDSRRQDLERELLLALQQGAASPAQRLMAPGVQEALQQLFLDQSDGVLHALLGELSAWQAAERSGPSDAVLRGLQRLRGLAQDHQLDAIRGLSDALHQALMKAGAAATASHSVTVADCQQGAEELARLLFLYAAGQRRDASSEVMARLQR
;
A
#
# COMPACT_ATOMS: atom_id res chain seq x y z
N MET A 1 -20.43 -21.17 12.49
CA MET A 1 -20.43 -21.66 11.63
C MET A 1 -20.71 -21.04 10.41
N ILE A 2 -21.43 -20.19 10.27
CA ILE A 2 -21.84 -19.44 9.15
C ILE A 2 -20.83 -18.44 8.59
N PRO A 3 -19.88 -17.87 9.37
CA PRO A 3 -18.93 -16.91 8.82
C PRO A 3 -18.05 -17.44 7.69
N ASP A 4 -17.66 -18.71 7.74
CA ASP A 4 -16.79 -19.26 6.71
C ASP A 4 -17.50 -19.49 5.39
N SER A 5 -18.75 -19.95 5.42
CA SER A 5 -19.54 -20.12 4.20
C SER A 5 -19.81 -18.79 3.52
N ARG A 6 -20.14 -17.79 4.31
CA ARG A 6 -20.41 -16.46 3.80
C ARG A 6 -19.18 -15.81 3.19
N ARG A 7 -18.02 -16.03 3.83
CA ARG A 7 -16.74 -15.55 3.33
C ARG A 7 -16.39 -16.21 2.00
N GLN A 8 -16.60 -17.51 1.89
CA GLN A 8 -16.37 -18.24 0.64
C GLN A 8 -17.31 -17.78 -0.48
N ASP A 9 -18.56 -17.50 -0.17
CA ASP A 9 -19.50 -16.97 -1.14
C ASP A 9 -19.07 -15.59 -1.62
N LEU A 10 -18.60 -14.72 -0.73
CA LEU A 10 -18.12 -13.40 -1.10
C LEU A 10 -16.86 -13.49 -1.95
N GLU A 11 -15.94 -14.39 -1.61
CA GLU A 11 -14.73 -14.61 -2.41
C GLU A 11 -15.08 -15.13 -3.80
N ARG A 12 -16.07 -16.01 -3.91
CA ARG A 12 -16.53 -16.51 -5.20
C ARG A 12 -17.15 -15.40 -6.03
N GLU A 13 -17.97 -14.55 -5.43
CA GLU A 13 -18.55 -13.41 -6.12
C GLU A 13 -17.46 -12.43 -6.58
N LEU A 14 -16.44 -12.20 -5.76
CA LEU A 14 -15.30 -11.36 -6.13
C LEU A 14 -14.55 -11.93 -7.33
N LEU A 15 -14.29 -13.23 -7.33
CA LEU A 15 -13.61 -13.89 -8.44
C LEU A 15 -14.43 -13.79 -9.73
N LEU A 16 -15.75 -13.97 -9.64
CA LEU A 16 -16.62 -13.82 -10.79
C LEU A 16 -16.61 -12.40 -11.32
N ALA A 17 -16.65 -11.41 -10.41
CA ALA A 17 -16.62 -10.00 -10.81
C ALA A 17 -15.29 -9.64 -11.49
N LEU A 18 -14.19 -10.19 -10.99
CA LEU A 18 -12.86 -9.98 -11.58
C LEU A 18 -12.73 -10.67 -12.93
N GLN A 19 -13.32 -11.86 -13.09
CA GLN A 19 -13.30 -12.58 -14.35
C GLN A 19 -14.13 -11.91 -15.42
N GLN A 20 -15.20 -11.27 -15.05
CA GLN A 20 -16.05 -10.54 -15.99
C GLN A 20 -15.40 -9.25 -16.48
N GLY A 21 -14.32 -8.84 -15.85
CA GLY A 21 -13.39 -7.82 -16.38
C GLY A 21 -13.94 -6.44 -16.63
N ALA A 22 -15.19 -6.23 -16.48
CA ALA A 22 -15.81 -5.00 -16.89
C ALA A 22 -16.90 -4.56 -15.95
N ALA A 23 -16.73 -4.81 -14.66
CA ALA A 23 -17.69 -4.29 -13.71
C ALA A 23 -17.66 -2.78 -13.79
N SER A 24 -18.70 -2.20 -14.36
CA SER A 24 -18.83 -0.74 -14.38
C SER A 24 -18.87 -0.23 -12.94
N PRO A 25 -18.44 1.01 -12.67
CA PRO A 25 -18.56 1.58 -11.33
C PRO A 25 -19.99 1.47 -10.77
N ALA A 26 -20.99 1.56 -11.63
CA ALA A 26 -22.38 1.42 -11.22
C ALA A 26 -22.70 0.01 -10.74
N GLN A 27 -22.19 -1.03 -11.38
CA GLN A 27 -22.38 -2.40 -10.95
C GLN A 27 -21.68 -2.67 -9.62
N ARG A 28 -20.52 -2.07 -9.40
CA ARG A 28 -19.81 -2.17 -8.12
C ARG A 28 -20.62 -1.51 -6.99
N LEU A 29 -21.28 -0.40 -7.30
CA LEU A 29 -22.10 0.30 -6.31
C LEU A 29 -23.37 -0.50 -5.95
N MET A 30 -23.85 -1.34 -6.85
CA MET A 30 -25.03 -2.15 -6.61
C MET A 30 -24.80 -3.40 -5.77
N ALA A 31 -23.55 -3.73 -5.47
CA ALA A 31 -23.20 -4.90 -4.68
C ALA A 31 -22.39 -4.46 -3.44
N PRO A 32 -23.04 -3.90 -2.43
CA PRO A 32 -22.33 -3.33 -1.27
C PRO A 32 -21.48 -4.37 -0.52
N GLY A 33 -21.91 -5.62 -0.46
CA GLY A 33 -21.12 -6.67 0.18
C GLY A 33 -19.81 -6.96 -0.56
N VAL A 34 -19.82 -6.85 -1.87
CA VAL A 34 -18.62 -7.01 -2.70
C VAL A 34 -17.65 -5.85 -2.46
N GLN A 35 -18.16 -4.63 -2.36
CA GLN A 35 -17.32 -3.47 -2.07
C GLN A 35 -16.65 -3.57 -0.72
N GLU A 36 -17.39 -3.97 0.31
CA GLU A 36 -16.84 -4.17 1.64
C GLU A 36 -15.77 -5.24 1.66
N ALA A 37 -16.00 -6.34 0.95
CA ALA A 37 -15.03 -7.43 0.85
C ALA A 37 -13.77 -6.99 0.11
N LEU A 38 -13.91 -6.22 -0.97
CA LEU A 38 -12.77 -5.67 -1.72
C LEU A 38 -11.97 -4.70 -0.85
N GLN A 39 -12.66 -3.82 -0.12
CA GLN A 39 -12.01 -2.88 0.78
C GLN A 39 -11.24 -3.62 1.87
N GLN A 40 -11.85 -4.63 2.48
CA GLN A 40 -11.20 -5.40 3.54
C GLN A 40 -9.98 -6.15 3.00
N LEU A 41 -10.10 -6.75 1.82
CA LEU A 41 -9.00 -7.44 1.18
C LEU A 41 -7.85 -6.48 0.88
N PHE A 42 -8.16 -5.29 0.37
CA PHE A 42 -7.17 -4.25 0.14
C PHE A 42 -6.45 -3.86 1.43
N LEU A 43 -7.21 -3.62 2.50
CA LEU A 43 -6.64 -3.22 3.79
C LEU A 43 -5.76 -4.33 4.38
N ASP A 44 -6.19 -5.58 4.29
CA ASP A 44 -5.42 -6.71 4.80
C ASP A 44 -4.09 -6.87 4.06
N GLN A 45 -4.10 -6.75 2.74
CA GLN A 45 -2.89 -6.84 1.94
C GLN A 45 -1.97 -5.66 2.18
N SER A 46 -2.55 -4.45 2.29
CA SER A 46 -1.79 -3.24 2.56
C SER A 46 -1.12 -3.28 3.93
N ASP A 47 -1.83 -3.80 4.93
CA ASP A 47 -1.31 -3.93 6.28
C ASP A 47 -0.10 -4.88 6.30
N GLY A 48 -0.18 -5.98 5.56
CA GLY A 48 0.94 -6.91 5.43
C GLY A 48 2.17 -6.26 4.80
N VAL A 49 1.98 -5.50 3.73
CA VAL A 49 3.07 -4.76 3.07
C VAL A 49 3.68 -3.73 4.02
N LEU A 50 2.83 -2.97 4.70
CA LEU A 50 3.27 -1.94 5.64
C LEU A 50 4.07 -2.54 6.80
N HIS A 51 3.59 -3.65 7.35
CA HIS A 51 4.25 -4.32 8.47
C HIS A 51 5.65 -4.81 8.06
N ALA A 52 5.76 -5.42 6.89
CA ALA A 52 7.04 -5.87 6.35
C ALA A 52 7.98 -4.69 6.10
N LEU A 53 7.45 -3.59 5.56
CA LEU A 53 8.24 -2.38 5.29
C LEU A 53 8.78 -1.78 6.58
N LEU A 54 7.94 -1.61 7.60
CA LEU A 54 8.37 -1.05 8.88
C LEU A 54 9.42 -1.93 9.55
N GLY A 55 9.26 -3.25 9.48
CA GLY A 55 10.24 -4.19 10.01
C GLY A 55 11.60 -4.06 9.32
N GLU A 56 11.62 -3.92 7.99
CA GLU A 56 12.86 -3.75 7.26
C GLU A 56 13.53 -2.42 7.53
N LEU A 57 12.75 -1.34 7.61
CA LEU A 57 13.29 -0.02 7.92
C LEU A 57 13.92 0.00 9.33
N SER A 58 13.28 -0.68 10.28
CA SER A 58 13.82 -0.82 11.62
C SER A 58 15.14 -1.58 11.62
N ALA A 59 15.22 -2.69 10.89
CA ALA A 59 16.46 -3.46 10.74
C ALA A 59 17.55 -2.64 10.04
N TRP A 60 17.17 -1.84 9.07
CA TRP A 60 18.10 -0.98 8.36
C TRP A 60 18.68 0.10 9.29
N GLN A 61 17.84 0.73 10.13
CA GLN A 61 18.30 1.71 11.10
C GLN A 61 19.23 1.09 12.15
N ALA A 62 19.00 -0.17 12.50
CA ALA A 62 19.88 -0.90 13.43
C ALA A 62 21.16 -1.42 12.76
N ALA A 63 21.39 -1.08 11.50
CA ALA A 63 22.52 -1.52 10.69
C ALA A 63 22.59 -3.05 10.49
N GLU A 64 21.48 -3.74 10.67
CA GLU A 64 21.38 -5.18 10.42
C GLU A 64 21.16 -5.47 8.95
N ARG A 65 20.85 -4.44 8.17
CA ARG A 65 20.56 -4.57 6.75
C ARG A 65 20.94 -3.29 6.02
N SER A 66 21.40 -3.40 4.78
CA SER A 66 21.89 -2.24 4.04
C SER A 66 21.06 -1.88 2.80
N GLY A 67 19.87 -2.39 2.66
CA GLY A 67 19.02 -2.06 1.53
C GLY A 67 17.66 -2.72 1.59
N PRO A 68 16.72 -2.35 0.71
CA PRO A 68 15.40 -2.94 0.68
C PRO A 68 15.46 -4.35 0.09
N SER A 69 14.57 -5.25 0.56
CA SER A 69 14.44 -6.57 -0.02
C SER A 69 13.56 -6.50 -1.26
N ASP A 70 13.72 -7.47 -2.15
CA ASP A 70 12.84 -7.63 -3.31
C ASP A 70 11.39 -7.83 -2.88
N ALA A 71 11.17 -8.51 -1.76
CA ALA A 71 9.83 -8.76 -1.24
C ALA A 71 9.10 -7.46 -0.89
N VAL A 72 9.79 -6.53 -0.24
CA VAL A 72 9.19 -5.23 0.11
C VAL A 72 8.96 -4.39 -1.13
N LEU A 73 9.92 -4.37 -2.06
CA LEU A 73 9.77 -3.61 -3.30
C LEU A 73 8.59 -4.13 -4.13
N ARG A 74 8.45 -5.45 -4.23
CA ARG A 74 7.31 -6.06 -4.92
C ARG A 74 6.00 -5.79 -4.19
N GLY A 75 6.03 -5.80 -2.86
CA GLY A 75 4.87 -5.47 -2.05
C GLY A 75 4.37 -4.06 -2.32
N LEU A 76 5.28 -3.09 -2.39
CA LEU A 76 4.92 -1.70 -2.69
C LEU A 76 4.36 -1.55 -4.12
N GLN A 77 4.92 -2.27 -5.09
CA GLN A 77 4.39 -2.27 -6.45
C GLN A 77 2.98 -2.87 -6.50
N ARG A 78 2.75 -3.93 -5.74
CA ARG A 78 1.43 -4.54 -5.64
C ARG A 78 0.45 -3.58 -4.98
N LEU A 79 0.86 -2.91 -3.91
CA LEU A 79 0.03 -1.92 -3.23
C LEU A 79 -0.33 -0.76 -4.15
N ARG A 80 0.63 -0.29 -4.95
CA ARG A 80 0.39 0.73 -5.95
C ARG A 80 -0.70 0.30 -6.95
N GLY A 81 -0.60 -0.92 -7.47
CA GLY A 81 -1.59 -1.46 -8.39
C GLY A 81 -2.97 -1.59 -7.76
N LEU A 82 -3.02 -2.09 -6.53
CA LEU A 82 -4.28 -2.20 -5.79
C LEU A 82 -4.90 -0.82 -5.52
N ALA A 83 -4.09 0.14 -5.13
CA ALA A 83 -4.56 1.51 -4.89
C ALA A 83 -5.10 2.13 -6.18
N GLN A 84 -4.47 1.86 -7.31
CA GLN A 84 -4.96 2.32 -8.61
C GLN A 84 -6.31 1.71 -8.94
N ASP A 85 -6.49 0.42 -8.70
CA ASP A 85 -7.75 -0.28 -8.95
C ASP A 85 -8.89 0.27 -8.07
N HIS A 86 -8.56 0.71 -6.86
CA HIS A 86 -9.53 1.30 -5.94
C HIS A 86 -9.63 2.82 -6.07
N GLN A 87 -8.93 3.41 -7.04
CA GLN A 87 -8.93 4.86 -7.27
C GLN A 87 -8.44 5.66 -6.06
N LEU A 88 -7.45 5.13 -5.36
CA LEU A 88 -6.84 5.78 -4.20
C LEU A 88 -5.53 6.45 -4.61
N ASP A 89 -5.64 7.60 -5.25
CA ASP A 89 -4.49 8.29 -5.86
C ASP A 89 -3.42 8.66 -4.85
N ALA A 90 -3.81 9.08 -3.65
CA ALA A 90 -2.84 9.45 -2.61
C ALA A 90 -1.99 8.24 -2.18
N ILE A 91 -2.64 7.09 -1.95
CA ILE A 91 -1.94 5.86 -1.54
C ILE A 91 -1.08 5.35 -2.70
N ARG A 92 -1.59 5.41 -3.93
CA ARG A 92 -0.84 5.02 -5.11
C ARG A 92 0.43 5.86 -5.27
N GLY A 93 0.28 7.19 -5.21
CA GLY A 93 1.41 8.10 -5.34
C GLY A 93 2.44 7.92 -4.25
N LEU A 94 2.00 7.74 -3.01
CA LEU A 94 2.89 7.52 -1.88
C LEU A 94 3.61 6.17 -1.98
N SER A 95 2.91 5.11 -2.39
CA SER A 95 3.53 3.79 -2.60
C SER A 95 4.61 3.85 -3.67
N ASP A 96 4.35 4.55 -4.77
CA ASP A 96 5.33 4.74 -5.83
C ASP A 96 6.53 5.55 -5.35
N ALA A 97 6.29 6.65 -4.64
CA ALA A 97 7.36 7.48 -4.09
C ALA A 97 8.22 6.72 -3.09
N LEU A 98 7.60 5.90 -2.23
CA LEU A 98 8.33 5.04 -1.29
C LEU A 98 9.18 4.01 -2.02
N HIS A 99 8.64 3.37 -3.04
CA HIS A 99 9.36 2.39 -3.83
C HIS A 99 10.64 3.01 -4.43
N GLN A 100 10.48 4.17 -5.06
CA GLN A 100 11.61 4.87 -5.67
C GLN A 100 12.61 5.35 -4.62
N ALA A 101 12.13 5.87 -3.50
CA ALA A 101 12.98 6.34 -2.41
C ALA A 101 13.81 5.21 -1.82
N LEU A 102 13.21 4.03 -1.63
CA LEU A 102 13.92 2.86 -1.12
C LEU A 102 15.01 2.41 -2.09
N MET A 103 14.72 2.42 -3.38
CA MET A 103 15.72 2.08 -4.38
C MET A 103 16.88 3.07 -4.39
N LYS A 104 16.59 4.36 -4.29
CA LYS A 104 17.62 5.41 -4.21
C LYS A 104 18.46 5.27 -2.95
N ALA A 105 17.83 5.09 -1.82
CA ALA A 105 18.53 4.95 -0.55
C ALA A 105 19.41 3.70 -0.52
N GLY A 106 18.93 2.60 -1.11
CA GLY A 106 19.72 1.37 -1.22
C GLY A 106 20.91 1.49 -2.16
N ALA A 107 20.75 2.24 -3.26
CA ALA A 107 21.82 2.44 -4.23
C ALA A 107 22.83 3.49 -3.77
N ALA A 108 22.44 4.38 -2.86
CA ALA A 108 23.21 5.54 -2.49
C ALA A 108 24.08 5.35 -1.26
N ALA A 109 24.53 4.14 -1.00
CA ALA A 109 25.39 3.86 0.15
C ALA A 109 26.68 4.68 0.15
N THR A 110 27.06 5.26 -0.97
CA THR A 110 28.28 6.04 -1.11
C THR A 110 28.07 7.49 -1.51
N ALA A 111 26.84 7.89 -1.77
CA ALA A 111 26.59 9.21 -2.30
C ALA A 111 25.81 10.05 -1.30
N SER A 112 26.12 11.29 -1.27
CA SER A 112 25.45 12.20 -0.37
C SER A 112 24.02 12.43 -0.79
N HIS A 113 23.23 12.01 -0.24
CA HIS A 113 22.07 12.17 -0.60
C HIS A 113 20.99 12.50 -0.02
N SER A 114 20.27 12.60 -0.61
CA SER A 114 19.02 13.31 -0.60
C SER A 114 17.94 12.52 0.11
N VAL A 115 17.80 11.24 -0.05
CA VAL A 115 16.79 10.43 0.63
C VAL A 115 17.45 9.51 1.65
N THR A 116 16.99 9.59 2.91
CA THR A 116 17.53 8.77 3.99
C THR A 116 16.54 7.71 4.42
N VAL A 117 17.00 6.74 5.22
CA VAL A 117 16.14 5.74 5.84
C VAL A 117 15.07 6.40 6.70
N ALA A 118 15.42 7.51 7.39
CA ALA A 118 14.45 8.26 8.18
C ALA A 118 13.34 8.86 7.33
N ASP A 119 13.67 9.34 6.13
CA ASP A 119 12.66 9.82 5.19
C ASP A 119 11.72 8.70 4.75
N CYS A 120 12.26 7.52 4.47
CA CYS A 120 11.47 6.35 4.12
C CYS A 120 10.57 5.93 5.28
N GLN A 121 11.06 6.03 6.51
CA GLN A 121 10.25 5.71 7.69
C GLN A 121 9.08 6.67 7.84
N GLN A 122 9.32 7.95 7.63
CA GLN A 122 8.25 8.95 7.65
C GLN A 122 7.23 8.67 6.55
N GLY A 123 7.68 8.24 5.37
CA GLY A 123 6.79 7.83 4.29
C GLY A 123 5.94 6.62 4.66
N ALA A 124 6.53 5.63 5.34
CA ALA A 124 5.80 4.46 5.79
C ALA A 124 4.76 4.83 6.86
N GLU A 125 5.10 5.73 7.76
CA GLU A 125 4.16 6.24 8.77
C GLU A 125 3.01 7.00 8.12
N GLU A 126 3.29 7.78 7.10
CA GLU A 126 2.27 8.48 6.34
C GLU A 126 1.36 7.50 5.60
N LEU A 127 1.93 6.44 5.06
CA LEU A 127 1.14 5.38 4.42
C LEU A 127 0.20 4.73 5.45
N ALA A 128 0.69 4.45 6.66
CA ALA A 128 -0.14 3.93 7.74
C ALA A 128 -1.29 4.88 8.07
N ARG A 129 -1.01 6.18 8.11
CA ARG A 129 -2.03 7.19 8.38
C ARG A 129 -3.11 7.19 7.29
N LEU A 130 -2.70 7.16 6.03
CA LEU A 130 -3.65 7.16 4.91
C LEU A 130 -4.51 5.90 4.90
N LEU A 131 -3.92 4.75 5.20
CA LEU A 131 -4.66 3.49 5.28
C LEU A 131 -5.65 3.49 6.44
N PHE A 132 -5.25 4.04 7.59
CA PHE A 132 -6.13 4.18 8.74
C PHE A 132 -7.32 5.10 8.40
N LEU A 133 -7.05 6.23 7.76
CA LEU A 133 -8.11 7.16 7.36
C LEU A 133 -9.06 6.52 6.34
N TYR A 134 -8.51 5.78 5.39
CA TYR A 134 -9.32 5.08 4.40
C TYR A 134 -10.22 4.03 5.07
N ALA A 135 -9.71 3.29 6.05
CA ALA A 135 -10.50 2.33 6.81
C ALA A 135 -11.65 3.03 7.56
N ALA A 136 -11.44 4.28 7.97
CA ALA A 136 -12.45 5.10 8.64
C ALA A 136 -13.39 5.80 7.66
N GLY A 137 -13.28 5.51 6.36
CA GLY A 137 -14.13 6.11 5.33
C GLY A 137 -13.67 7.47 4.84
N GLN A 138 -12.44 7.89 5.17
CA GLN A 138 -11.93 9.19 4.76
C GLN A 138 -10.84 9.03 3.70
N ARG A 139 -10.94 9.82 2.64
CA ARG A 139 -9.90 9.91 1.62
C ARG A 139 -9.16 11.22 1.83
N ARG A 140 -7.87 11.13 2.08
CA ARG A 140 -7.02 12.29 2.32
C ARG A 140 -5.80 12.24 1.42
N ASP A 141 -5.23 13.40 1.15
CA ASP A 141 -3.98 13.47 0.40
C ASP A 141 -2.80 13.17 1.33
N ALA A 142 -1.72 12.68 0.73
CA ALA A 142 -0.47 12.51 1.45
C ALA A 142 0.11 13.87 1.81
N SER A 143 0.85 13.93 2.93
CA SER A 143 1.54 15.14 3.34
C SER A 143 2.50 15.59 2.23
N SER A 144 2.38 16.84 1.79
CA SER A 144 3.25 17.40 0.76
C SER A 144 4.71 17.44 1.21
N GLU A 145 4.94 17.64 2.50
CA GLU A 145 6.29 17.63 3.08
C GLU A 145 6.92 16.24 2.98
N VAL A 146 6.16 15.21 3.34
CA VAL A 146 6.64 13.82 3.25
C VAL A 146 6.91 13.45 1.78
N MET A 147 5.99 13.79 0.88
CA MET A 147 6.17 13.52 -0.55
C MET A 147 7.41 14.22 -1.09
N ALA A 148 7.64 15.47 -0.72
CA ALA A 148 8.82 16.22 -1.15
C ALA A 148 10.12 15.57 -0.67
N ARG A 149 10.15 15.06 0.54
CA ARG A 149 11.32 14.36 1.08
C ARG A 149 11.61 13.07 0.33
N LEU A 150 10.56 12.30 0.02
CA LEU A 150 10.73 11.04 -0.71
C LEU A 150 11.16 11.26 -2.15
N GLN A 151 10.79 12.38 -2.74
CA GLN A 151 11.07 12.69 -4.14
C GLN A 151 12.38 13.46 -4.37
N ARG A 152 13.15 13.68 -3.31
CA ARG A 152 14.47 14.28 -3.46
C ARG A 152 15.41 13.35 -4.24
#